data_d8930097c82f791e519601335cce2556
#
_entry.id   d8930097c82f791e519601335cce2556
#
_cell.length_a   1.000
_cell.length_b   1.000
_cell.length_c   1.000
_cell.angle_alpha   90.00
_cell.angle_beta   90.00
_cell.angle_gamma   90.00
#
_symmetry.space_group_name_H-M   'P 1'
#
loop_
_entity.id
_entity.type
_entity.pdbx_description
1 polymer ?
#
loop_
_entity_poly.entity_id
_entity_poly.type
_entity_poly.pdbx_seq_one_letter_code
_entity_poly.pdbx_strand_id
1 'polypeptide(L)'
;WRTSLHQTLHKVLYNGEVEFVYTDGDGTEHFFKQEDNDQKKYCDQSGLSLTLEVGDENITITDKGDNVMTFPLVSDTPTEDAPETGKALIQKIQDAVGNEVTVTALAGSPLKIASVTDGANRVTTLHYTNGRCDRIQTPWQDEKNCVRFEYKNGALVKILHEDNRASEYVYNEEISYHLLKTAYGADGAFVEYAYTNTDRMSSLPYRNLHIFGVKWLF
;
A
#
# COMPACT_ATOMS: atom_id res chain seq x y z
N TRP A 1 -3.36 5.12 5.37
CA TRP A 1 -4.08 4.81 4.13
C TRP A 1 -3.09 4.55 3.01
N ARG A 2 -3.28 3.49 2.25
CA ARG A 2 -2.49 3.14 1.07
C ARG A 2 -3.44 2.68 -0.04
N THR A 3 -3.00 2.74 -1.28
CA THR A 3 -3.72 2.16 -2.42
C THR A 3 -3.25 0.73 -2.67
N SER A 4 -4.07 -0.10 -3.31
CA SER A 4 -3.67 -1.46 -3.74
C SER A 4 -2.47 -1.48 -4.70
N LEU A 5 -2.21 -0.37 -5.39
CA LEU A 5 -1.05 -0.20 -6.27
C LEU A 5 0.22 0.27 -5.53
N HIS A 6 0.13 0.58 -4.22
CA HIS A 6 1.30 0.93 -3.43
C HIS A 6 1.99 -0.34 -2.94
N GLN A 7 2.62 -1.03 -3.85
CA GLN A 7 3.37 -2.27 -3.62
C GLN A 7 4.86 -1.96 -3.62
N THR A 8 5.61 -2.56 -2.70
CA THR A 8 7.03 -2.24 -2.52
C THR A 8 7.88 -3.49 -2.38
N LEU A 9 9.14 -3.39 -2.79
CA LEU A 9 10.15 -4.43 -2.68
C LEU A 9 11.39 -3.87 -1.99
N HIS A 10 12.00 -4.63 -1.08
CA HIS A 10 13.28 -4.30 -0.46
C HIS A 10 14.04 -5.58 -0.09
N LYS A 11 15.29 -5.44 0.34
CA LYS A 11 16.10 -6.55 0.88
C LYS A 11 16.22 -6.44 2.38
N VAL A 12 16.30 -7.58 3.04
CA VAL A 12 16.57 -7.70 4.48
C VAL A 12 17.72 -8.68 4.71
N LEU A 13 18.47 -8.49 5.78
CA LEU A 13 19.41 -9.45 6.29
C LEU A 13 18.72 -10.27 7.39
N TYR A 14 18.44 -11.53 7.13
CA TYR A 14 17.79 -12.42 8.07
C TYR A 14 18.64 -13.66 8.30
N ASN A 15 19.05 -13.93 9.54
CA ASN A 15 19.92 -15.05 9.92
C ASN A 15 21.24 -15.15 9.11
N GLY A 16 21.80 -14.01 8.68
CA GLY A 16 23.01 -13.96 7.87
C GLY A 16 22.81 -14.16 6.36
N GLU A 17 21.57 -14.37 5.92
CA GLU A 17 21.21 -14.50 4.50
C GLU A 17 20.45 -13.23 4.03
N VAL A 18 20.67 -12.85 2.76
CA VAL A 18 19.91 -11.73 2.15
C VAL A 18 18.65 -12.29 1.53
N GLU A 19 17.52 -11.80 2.01
CA GLU A 19 16.20 -12.14 1.49
C GLU A 19 15.52 -10.91 0.88
N PHE A 20 14.58 -11.11 -0.05
CA PHE A 20 13.69 -10.05 -0.51
C PHE A 20 12.39 -10.07 0.27
N VAL A 21 11.86 -8.88 0.55
CA VAL A 21 10.54 -8.69 1.16
C VAL A 21 9.68 -7.87 0.19
N TYR A 22 8.63 -8.48 -0.30
CA TYR A 22 7.60 -7.85 -1.10
C TYR A 22 6.41 -7.51 -0.21
N THR A 23 6.04 -6.24 -0.17
CA THR A 23 4.82 -5.79 0.50
C THR A 23 3.75 -5.56 -0.56
N ASP A 24 2.68 -6.34 -0.52
CA ASP A 24 1.60 -6.29 -1.49
C ASP A 24 0.62 -5.11 -1.29
N GLY A 25 -0.47 -5.07 -2.09
CA GLY A 25 -1.42 -3.96 -2.11
C GLY A 25 -2.22 -3.78 -0.82
N ASP A 26 -2.40 -4.82 -0.01
CA ASP A 26 -3.09 -4.76 1.28
C ASP A 26 -2.15 -4.56 2.47
N GLY A 27 -0.84 -4.63 2.23
CA GLY A 27 0.20 -4.42 3.23
C GLY A 27 0.79 -5.69 3.79
N THR A 28 0.41 -6.87 3.27
CA THR A 28 1.01 -8.14 3.68
C THR A 28 2.43 -8.27 3.14
N GLU A 29 3.33 -8.73 3.98
CA GLU A 29 4.72 -8.97 3.62
C GLU A 29 4.95 -10.43 3.23
N HIS A 30 5.61 -10.63 2.09
CA HIS A 30 5.98 -11.93 1.53
C HIS A 30 7.49 -12.01 1.44
N PHE A 31 8.07 -13.04 2.01
CA PHE A 31 9.52 -13.25 2.09
C PHE A 31 9.96 -14.20 0.99
N PHE A 32 11.04 -13.84 0.32
CA PHE A 32 11.62 -14.60 -0.77
C PHE A 32 13.04 -15.02 -0.42
N LYS A 33 13.27 -16.34 -0.44
CA LYS A 33 14.59 -16.93 -0.23
C LYS A 33 15.22 -17.32 -1.56
N GLN A 34 16.54 -17.11 -1.68
CA GLN A 34 17.30 -17.46 -2.87
C GLN A 34 17.23 -18.98 -3.14
N GLU A 35 17.12 -19.35 -4.41
CA GLU A 35 17.22 -20.76 -4.84
C GLU A 35 18.67 -21.25 -4.80
N ASP A 36 18.88 -22.50 -4.35
CA ASP A 36 20.23 -23.08 -4.17
C ASP A 36 21.04 -23.12 -5.47
N ASN A 37 20.38 -23.22 -6.62
CA ASN A 37 21.03 -23.43 -7.92
C ASN A 37 21.01 -22.18 -8.83
N ASP A 38 20.37 -21.08 -8.43
CA ASP A 38 20.28 -19.87 -9.24
C ASP A 38 20.30 -18.61 -8.37
N GLN A 39 21.40 -17.88 -8.46
CA GLN A 39 21.61 -16.63 -7.70
C GLN A 39 20.67 -15.48 -8.10
N LYS A 40 19.97 -15.59 -9.21
CA LYS A 40 19.04 -14.58 -9.69
C LYS A 40 17.58 -14.90 -9.35
N LYS A 41 17.30 -16.13 -8.87
CA LYS A 41 15.94 -16.59 -8.57
C LYS A 41 15.69 -16.75 -7.08
N TYR A 42 14.49 -16.38 -6.67
CA TYR A 42 14.04 -16.43 -5.29
C TYR A 42 12.61 -16.98 -5.24
N CYS A 43 12.36 -17.86 -4.29
CA CYS A 43 11.05 -18.48 -4.07
C CYS A 43 10.35 -17.90 -2.85
N ASP A 44 9.05 -17.68 -2.98
CA ASP A 44 8.17 -17.26 -1.90
C ASP A 44 8.10 -18.31 -0.79
N GLN A 45 8.27 -17.86 0.46
CA GLN A 45 8.19 -18.69 1.65
C GLN A 45 6.77 -18.78 2.24
N SER A 46 5.82 -17.99 1.71
CA SER A 46 4.44 -17.88 2.22
C SER A 46 3.49 -18.88 1.56
N GLY A 47 3.94 -19.64 0.57
CA GLY A 47 3.14 -20.67 -0.13
C GLY A 47 2.19 -20.12 -1.19
N LEU A 48 2.33 -18.86 -1.62
CA LEU A 48 1.58 -18.26 -2.72
C LEU A 48 2.10 -18.67 -4.10
N SER A 49 3.25 -19.34 -4.14
CA SER A 49 3.96 -19.74 -5.37
C SER A 49 4.28 -18.55 -6.27
N LEU A 50 4.77 -17.48 -5.66
CA LEU A 50 5.36 -16.36 -6.35
C LEU A 50 6.83 -16.69 -6.64
N THR A 51 7.31 -16.32 -7.80
CA THR A 51 8.73 -16.43 -8.19
C THR A 51 9.27 -15.02 -8.40
N LEU A 52 10.40 -14.70 -7.73
CA LEU A 52 11.10 -13.45 -7.93
C LEU A 52 12.36 -13.71 -8.74
N GLU A 53 12.62 -12.90 -9.77
CA GLU A 53 13.82 -12.96 -10.60
C GLU A 53 14.51 -11.60 -10.67
N VAL A 54 15.82 -11.58 -10.41
CA VAL A 54 16.66 -10.38 -10.49
C VAL A 54 17.27 -10.29 -11.87
N GLY A 55 16.72 -9.40 -12.70
CA GLY A 55 17.24 -9.09 -14.03
C GLY A 55 18.40 -8.08 -13.98
N ASP A 56 18.86 -7.66 -15.17
CA ASP A 56 19.96 -6.70 -15.28
C ASP A 56 19.50 -5.25 -15.06
N GLU A 57 18.24 -4.92 -15.33
CA GLU A 57 17.68 -3.57 -15.22
C GLU A 57 16.54 -3.48 -14.18
N ASN A 58 15.91 -4.59 -13.86
CA ASN A 58 14.74 -4.65 -12.99
C ASN A 58 14.64 -5.96 -12.22
N ILE A 59 13.72 -6.02 -11.28
CA ILE A 59 13.33 -7.22 -10.57
C ILE A 59 11.88 -7.52 -10.92
N THR A 60 11.57 -8.77 -11.22
CA THR A 60 10.21 -9.22 -11.52
C THR A 60 9.70 -10.20 -10.48
N ILE A 61 8.41 -10.13 -10.18
CA ILE A 61 7.68 -11.15 -9.42
C ILE A 61 6.57 -11.69 -10.31
N THR A 62 6.56 -13.00 -10.52
CA THR A 62 5.54 -13.69 -11.34
C THR A 62 4.67 -14.55 -10.44
N ASP A 63 3.35 -14.48 -10.63
CA ASP A 63 2.38 -15.32 -9.93
C ASP A 63 1.99 -16.57 -10.74
N LYS A 64 1.15 -17.43 -10.16
CA LYS A 64 0.61 -18.65 -10.82
C LYS A 64 -0.21 -18.40 -12.07
N GLY A 65 -0.73 -17.18 -12.23
CA GLY A 65 -1.55 -16.77 -13.37
C GLY A 65 -0.73 -16.11 -14.45
N ASP A 66 0.61 -16.20 -14.40
CA ASP A 66 1.56 -15.53 -15.28
C ASP A 66 1.42 -13.99 -15.28
N ASN A 67 0.86 -13.41 -14.20
CA ASN A 67 0.91 -11.98 -14.01
C ASN A 67 2.31 -11.58 -13.51
N VAL A 68 2.88 -10.54 -14.10
CA VAL A 68 4.23 -10.06 -13.81
C VAL A 68 4.19 -8.68 -13.17
N MET A 69 4.78 -8.57 -12.00
CA MET A 69 5.01 -7.32 -11.28
C MET A 69 6.48 -6.92 -11.46
N THR A 70 6.74 -5.69 -11.90
CA THR A 70 8.09 -5.20 -12.18
C THR A 70 8.45 -4.08 -11.20
N PHE A 71 9.65 -4.19 -10.63
CA PHE A 71 10.24 -3.24 -9.69
C PHE A 71 11.59 -2.75 -10.21
N PRO A 72 12.04 -1.54 -9.85
CA PRO A 72 13.42 -1.12 -10.11
C PRO A 72 14.40 -2.00 -9.31
N LEU A 73 15.65 -2.02 -9.72
CA LEU A 73 16.70 -2.70 -8.97
C LEU A 73 16.84 -2.11 -7.56
N VAL A 74 16.94 -3.00 -6.57
CA VAL A 74 17.36 -2.67 -5.21
C VAL A 74 18.87 -2.92 -5.13
N SER A 75 19.65 -1.86 -5.38
CA SER A 75 21.12 -1.95 -5.48
C SER A 75 21.81 -2.17 -4.15
N ASP A 76 21.25 -1.60 -3.06
CA ASP A 76 21.85 -1.66 -1.75
C ASP A 76 21.84 -3.11 -1.21
N THR A 77 22.87 -3.43 -0.40
CA THR A 77 22.95 -4.70 0.30
C THR A 77 22.77 -4.45 1.79
N PRO A 78 21.86 -5.15 2.48
CA PRO A 78 21.68 -5.00 3.91
C PRO A 78 22.93 -5.51 4.67
N THR A 79 23.20 -4.91 5.82
CA THR A 79 24.32 -5.25 6.71
C THR A 79 23.82 -5.47 8.13
N GLU A 80 24.67 -5.97 9.04
CA GLU A 80 24.30 -6.13 10.46
C GLU A 80 23.90 -4.79 11.11
N ASP A 81 24.55 -3.68 10.72
CA ASP A 81 24.26 -2.34 11.23
C ASP A 81 23.04 -1.69 10.55
N ALA A 82 22.69 -2.13 9.33
CA ALA A 82 21.55 -1.68 8.56
C ALA A 82 20.85 -2.90 7.90
N PRO A 83 20.04 -3.63 8.68
CA PRO A 83 19.49 -4.93 8.26
C PRO A 83 18.42 -4.83 7.15
N GLU A 84 17.99 -3.63 6.78
CA GLU A 84 17.02 -3.39 5.71
C GLU A 84 17.55 -2.36 4.72
N THR A 85 17.27 -2.56 3.42
CA THR A 85 17.57 -1.57 2.38
C THR A 85 16.42 -0.57 2.22
N GLY A 86 16.64 0.46 1.40
CA GLY A 86 15.56 1.31 0.90
C GLY A 86 14.51 0.50 0.12
N LYS A 87 13.25 0.90 0.23
CA LYS A 87 12.13 0.27 -0.50
C LYS A 87 12.04 0.80 -1.93
N ALA A 88 11.77 -0.09 -2.87
CA ALA A 88 11.46 0.23 -4.26
C ALA A 88 9.96 0.13 -4.50
N LEU A 89 9.34 1.14 -5.13
CA LEU A 89 7.93 1.13 -5.51
C LEU A 89 7.77 0.33 -6.82
N ILE A 90 6.66 -0.42 -6.94
CA ILE A 90 6.28 -1.08 -8.17
C ILE A 90 6.23 -0.10 -9.35
N GLN A 91 6.69 -0.51 -10.52
CA GLN A 91 6.67 0.28 -11.75
C GLN A 91 5.62 -0.20 -12.74
N LYS A 92 5.35 -1.52 -12.78
CA LYS A 92 4.45 -2.12 -13.76
C LYS A 92 3.81 -3.39 -13.23
N ILE A 93 2.56 -3.60 -13.62
CA ILE A 93 1.85 -4.87 -13.50
C ILE A 93 1.39 -5.25 -14.90
N GLN A 94 1.69 -6.47 -15.34
CA GLN A 94 1.27 -7.01 -16.62
C GLN A 94 0.53 -8.32 -16.39
N ASP A 95 -0.62 -8.50 -17.03
CA ASP A 95 -1.33 -9.78 -17.00
C ASP A 95 -0.78 -10.78 -18.03
N ALA A 96 -1.23 -12.04 -17.96
CA ALA A 96 -0.78 -13.12 -18.85
C ALA A 96 -1.07 -12.88 -20.35
N VAL A 97 -1.98 -11.95 -20.70
CA VAL A 97 -2.33 -11.63 -22.08
C VAL A 97 -1.70 -10.32 -22.56
N GLY A 98 -0.87 -9.69 -21.72
CA GLY A 98 -0.06 -8.53 -22.09
C GLY A 98 -0.71 -7.17 -21.81
N ASN A 99 -1.85 -7.10 -21.10
CA ASN A 99 -2.35 -5.80 -20.64
C ASN A 99 -1.47 -5.27 -19.51
N GLU A 100 -1.16 -3.98 -19.56
CA GLU A 100 -0.24 -3.34 -18.63
C GLU A 100 -0.89 -2.21 -17.83
N VAL A 101 -0.48 -2.11 -16.57
CA VAL A 101 -0.67 -0.92 -15.73
C VAL A 101 0.70 -0.43 -15.31
N THR A 102 1.01 0.83 -15.63
CA THR A 102 2.28 1.47 -15.26
C THR A 102 2.07 2.43 -14.10
N VAL A 103 2.95 2.35 -13.11
CA VAL A 103 2.97 3.22 -11.93
C VAL A 103 4.19 4.14 -12.01
N THR A 104 3.95 5.45 -11.98
CA THR A 104 5.02 6.45 -11.99
C THR A 104 5.17 7.03 -10.59
N ALA A 105 6.40 7.00 -10.07
CA ALA A 105 6.73 7.60 -8.78
C ALA A 105 6.77 9.12 -8.84
N LEU A 106 6.46 9.78 -7.72
CA LEU A 106 6.56 11.23 -7.57
C LEU A 106 8.04 11.66 -7.51
N ALA A 107 8.43 12.63 -8.31
CA ALA A 107 9.79 13.19 -8.31
C ALA A 107 10.18 13.66 -6.90
N GLY A 108 11.35 13.23 -6.42
CA GLY A 108 11.83 13.52 -5.07
C GLY A 108 11.13 12.76 -3.93
N SER A 109 10.22 11.86 -4.24
CA SER A 109 9.52 11.01 -3.25
C SER A 109 9.24 9.63 -3.86
N PRO A 110 10.25 8.76 -4.01
CA PRO A 110 10.20 7.54 -4.82
C PRO A 110 9.17 6.50 -4.35
N LEU A 111 8.66 6.63 -3.13
CA LEU A 111 7.61 5.76 -2.59
C LEU A 111 6.20 6.35 -2.72
N LYS A 112 6.04 7.52 -3.36
CA LYS A 112 4.73 8.10 -3.63
C LYS A 112 4.37 7.93 -5.09
N ILE A 113 3.15 7.51 -5.37
CA ILE A 113 2.64 7.37 -6.73
C ILE A 113 2.25 8.76 -7.26
N ALA A 114 2.86 9.22 -8.35
CA ALA A 114 2.45 10.43 -9.06
C ALA A 114 1.30 10.14 -10.01
N SER A 115 1.38 9.04 -10.77
CA SER A 115 0.36 8.67 -11.72
C SER A 115 0.31 7.16 -11.95
N VAL A 116 -0.84 6.73 -12.47
CA VAL A 116 -1.10 5.36 -12.92
C VAL A 116 -1.63 5.44 -14.35
N THR A 117 -0.98 4.72 -15.26
CA THR A 117 -1.40 4.62 -16.67
C THR A 117 -1.88 3.21 -16.94
N ASP A 118 -3.10 3.07 -17.47
CA ASP A 118 -3.65 1.76 -17.84
C ASP A 118 -3.31 1.36 -19.28
N GLY A 119 -3.68 0.13 -19.67
CA GLY A 119 -3.42 -0.43 -21.00
C GLY A 119 -4.06 0.33 -22.17
N ALA A 120 -4.98 1.24 -21.92
CA ALA A 120 -5.58 2.13 -22.90
C ALA A 120 -4.91 3.53 -22.91
N ASN A 121 -3.75 3.68 -22.26
CA ASN A 121 -3.02 4.94 -22.09
C ASN A 121 -3.83 6.04 -21.33
N ARG A 122 -4.77 5.64 -20.49
CA ARG A 122 -5.51 6.57 -19.66
C ARG A 122 -4.73 6.81 -18.38
N VAL A 123 -4.50 8.09 -18.05
CA VAL A 123 -3.66 8.48 -16.91
C VAL A 123 -4.51 8.96 -15.75
N THR A 124 -4.41 8.29 -14.62
CA THR A 124 -4.95 8.75 -13.32
C THR A 124 -3.82 9.41 -12.56
N THR A 125 -4.01 10.66 -12.11
CA THR A 125 -2.99 11.45 -11.41
C THR A 125 -3.32 11.58 -9.93
N LEU A 126 -2.30 11.45 -9.07
CA LEU A 126 -2.39 11.68 -7.64
C LEU A 126 -1.70 12.99 -7.30
N HIS A 127 -2.39 13.87 -6.60
CA HIS A 127 -1.88 15.17 -6.18
C HIS A 127 -1.58 15.16 -4.67
N TYR A 128 -0.56 15.91 -4.27
CA TYR A 128 -0.09 15.92 -2.89
C TYR A 128 0.07 17.34 -2.36
N THR A 129 -0.45 17.57 -1.16
CA THR A 129 -0.25 18.81 -0.40
C THR A 129 0.31 18.46 0.99
N ASN A 130 1.36 19.13 1.41
CA ASN A 130 2.04 18.87 2.69
C ASN A 130 2.39 17.38 2.90
N GLY A 131 2.82 16.72 1.82
CA GLY A 131 3.27 15.33 1.86
C GLY A 131 2.15 14.27 1.88
N ARG A 132 0.87 14.67 1.85
CA ARG A 132 -0.30 13.78 1.81
C ARG A 132 -1.03 13.88 0.48
N CYS A 133 -1.57 12.76 0.00
CA CYS A 133 -2.43 12.76 -1.17
C CYS A 133 -3.72 13.50 -0.82
N ASP A 134 -4.00 14.58 -1.51
CA ASP A 134 -5.19 15.41 -1.31
C ASP A 134 -6.25 15.20 -2.41
N ARG A 135 -5.85 14.62 -3.56
CA ARG A 135 -6.74 14.43 -4.70
C ARG A 135 -6.27 13.29 -5.61
N ILE A 136 -7.23 12.53 -6.12
CA ILE A 136 -7.03 11.56 -7.21
C ILE A 136 -7.94 11.99 -8.37
N GLN A 137 -7.34 12.17 -9.53
CA GLN A 137 -8.01 12.69 -10.73
C GLN A 137 -7.84 11.71 -11.90
N THR A 138 -8.94 11.23 -12.45
CA THR A 138 -8.97 10.42 -13.66
C THR A 138 -8.95 11.30 -14.92
N PRO A 139 -8.66 10.75 -16.12
CA PRO A 139 -8.51 11.54 -17.35
C PRO A 139 -9.75 12.35 -17.78
N TRP A 140 -10.94 11.94 -17.31
CA TRP A 140 -12.22 12.58 -17.65
C TRP A 140 -12.77 13.48 -16.54
N GLN A 141 -12.00 13.67 -15.48
CA GLN A 141 -12.38 14.52 -14.34
C GLN A 141 -11.62 15.83 -14.37
N ASP A 142 -12.26 16.88 -13.88
CA ASP A 142 -11.61 18.14 -13.55
C ASP A 142 -11.25 18.22 -12.04
N GLU A 143 -10.64 19.32 -11.63
CA GLU A 143 -10.22 19.51 -10.24
C GLU A 143 -11.38 19.56 -9.24
N LYS A 144 -12.60 19.85 -9.69
CA LYS A 144 -13.79 19.99 -8.83
C LYS A 144 -14.54 18.67 -8.70
N ASN A 145 -14.51 17.85 -9.76
CA ASN A 145 -15.29 16.63 -9.89
C ASN A 145 -14.41 15.36 -9.76
N CYS A 146 -13.41 15.40 -8.89
CA CYS A 146 -12.50 14.27 -8.61
C CYS A 146 -12.62 13.84 -7.15
N VAL A 147 -12.02 12.71 -6.79
CA VAL A 147 -11.94 12.26 -5.40
C VAL A 147 -10.96 13.15 -4.63
N ARG A 148 -11.39 13.72 -3.50
CA ARG A 148 -10.58 14.61 -2.65
C ARG A 148 -10.51 14.07 -1.21
N PHE A 149 -9.40 14.33 -0.56
CA PHE A 149 -9.13 13.87 0.79
C PHE A 149 -8.88 15.05 1.72
N GLU A 150 -9.56 15.08 2.86
CA GLU A 150 -9.35 16.10 3.88
C GLU A 150 -8.71 15.49 5.12
N TYR A 151 -7.74 16.21 5.67
CA TYR A 151 -6.98 15.78 6.84
C TYR A 151 -7.08 16.80 7.96
N LYS A 152 -7.21 16.30 9.20
CA LYS A 152 -7.15 17.10 10.43
C LYS A 152 -6.17 16.45 11.39
N ASN A 153 -5.23 17.21 11.93
CA ASN A 153 -4.22 16.72 12.88
C ASN A 153 -3.46 15.46 12.39
N GLY A 154 -3.25 15.35 11.07
CA GLY A 154 -2.55 14.22 10.50
C GLY A 154 -3.43 13.02 10.14
N ALA A 155 -4.66 12.94 10.59
CA ALA A 155 -5.61 11.88 10.28
C ALA A 155 -6.51 12.24 9.10
N LEU A 156 -6.87 11.24 8.27
CA LEU A 156 -7.86 11.41 7.21
C LEU A 156 -9.25 11.51 7.85
N VAL A 157 -9.93 12.65 7.68
CA VAL A 157 -11.25 12.88 8.27
C VAL A 157 -12.39 12.82 7.27
N LYS A 158 -12.08 12.99 5.95
CA LYS A 158 -13.12 13.00 4.92
C LYS A 158 -12.58 12.55 3.57
N ILE A 159 -13.38 11.80 2.85
CA ILE A 159 -13.24 11.53 1.43
C ILE A 159 -14.45 12.14 0.75
N LEU A 160 -14.23 13.13 -0.12
CA LEU A 160 -15.26 13.70 -0.96
C LEU A 160 -15.22 13.00 -2.31
N HIS A 161 -16.31 12.35 -2.67
CA HIS A 161 -16.47 11.63 -3.92
C HIS A 161 -16.82 12.57 -5.07
N GLU A 162 -16.67 12.12 -6.31
CA GLU A 162 -16.93 12.91 -7.52
C GLU A 162 -18.39 13.42 -7.64
N ASP A 163 -19.34 12.71 -7.03
CA ASP A 163 -20.74 13.07 -6.96
C ASP A 163 -21.11 13.98 -5.77
N ASN A 164 -20.09 14.53 -5.11
CA ASN A 164 -20.17 15.36 -3.90
C ASN A 164 -20.72 14.65 -2.63
N ARG A 165 -20.94 13.35 -2.66
CA ARG A 165 -21.17 12.60 -1.44
C ARG A 165 -19.85 12.45 -0.67
N ALA A 166 -19.95 12.24 0.63
CA ALA A 166 -18.76 12.14 1.48
C ALA A 166 -18.78 10.90 2.35
N SER A 167 -17.60 10.29 2.50
CA SER A 167 -17.31 9.36 3.60
C SER A 167 -16.55 10.13 4.67
N GLU A 168 -16.93 9.97 5.94
CA GLU A 168 -16.37 10.74 7.04
C GLU A 168 -15.82 9.82 8.14
N TYR A 169 -14.75 10.26 8.79
CA TYR A 169 -14.05 9.49 9.82
C TYR A 169 -13.89 10.31 11.08
N VAL A 170 -14.43 9.81 12.18
CA VAL A 170 -14.33 10.43 13.51
C VAL A 170 -13.34 9.64 14.34
N TYR A 171 -12.41 10.34 14.98
CA TYR A 171 -11.39 9.74 15.83
C TYR A 171 -11.61 10.08 17.31
N ASN A 172 -11.11 9.22 18.18
CA ASN A 172 -11.17 9.45 19.62
C ASN A 172 -10.03 10.40 20.03
N GLU A 173 -10.35 11.68 20.23
CA GLU A 173 -9.38 12.72 20.58
C GLU A 173 -8.87 12.63 22.03
N GLU A 174 -9.54 11.88 22.91
CA GLU A 174 -9.16 11.73 24.33
C GLU A 174 -7.96 10.81 24.54
N ILE A 175 -7.63 10.00 23.55
CA ILE A 175 -6.50 9.08 23.60
C ILE A 175 -5.38 9.65 22.73
N SER A 176 -4.13 9.64 23.22
CA SER A 176 -2.95 10.19 22.51
C SER A 176 -2.65 9.55 21.14
N TYR A 177 -3.46 8.62 20.69
CA TYR A 177 -3.40 7.96 19.39
C TYR A 177 -4.71 8.22 18.63
N HIS A 178 -4.63 8.48 17.32
CA HIS A 178 -5.77 8.67 16.44
C HIS A 178 -6.50 7.34 16.20
N LEU A 179 -7.27 6.90 17.20
CA LEU A 179 -8.11 5.71 17.09
C LEU A 179 -9.41 6.07 16.37
N LEU A 180 -9.73 5.36 15.32
CA LEU A 180 -10.98 5.54 14.60
C LEU A 180 -12.17 5.17 15.51
N LYS A 181 -13.08 6.11 15.75
CA LYS A 181 -14.27 5.91 16.58
C LYS A 181 -15.49 5.57 15.71
N THR A 182 -15.68 6.29 14.61
CA THR A 182 -16.82 6.08 13.73
C THR A 182 -16.37 6.29 12.28
N ALA A 183 -16.81 5.43 11.38
CA ALA A 183 -16.70 5.60 9.95
C ALA A 183 -18.09 5.71 9.35
N TYR A 184 -18.35 6.78 8.61
CA TYR A 184 -19.58 7.02 7.86
C TYR A 184 -19.32 6.75 6.38
N GLY A 185 -20.16 5.94 5.75
CA GLY A 185 -20.20 5.74 4.31
C GLY A 185 -20.89 6.90 3.59
N ALA A 186 -20.62 7.02 2.30
CA ALA A 186 -21.25 8.04 1.45
C ALA A 186 -22.78 7.86 1.29
N ASP A 187 -23.31 6.72 1.65
CA ASP A 187 -24.74 6.38 1.71
C ASP A 187 -25.40 6.67 3.06
N GLY A 188 -24.63 7.19 4.03
CA GLY A 188 -25.07 7.45 5.38
C GLY A 188 -25.01 6.25 6.34
N ALA A 189 -24.64 5.06 5.85
CA ALA A 189 -24.34 3.92 6.72
C ALA A 189 -23.12 4.23 7.59
N PHE A 190 -23.06 3.67 8.82
CA PHE A 190 -21.90 3.89 9.66
C PHE A 190 -21.49 2.64 10.45
N VAL A 191 -20.24 2.62 10.86
CA VAL A 191 -19.66 1.61 11.76
C VAL A 191 -19.04 2.32 12.94
N GLU A 192 -19.35 1.88 14.15
CA GLU A 192 -18.70 2.33 15.38
C GLU A 192 -17.68 1.31 15.87
N TYR A 193 -16.53 1.82 16.33
CA TYR A 193 -15.42 1.02 16.84
C TYR A 193 -15.26 1.30 18.34
N ALA A 194 -15.26 0.25 19.15
CA ALA A 194 -14.93 0.31 20.56
C ALA A 194 -13.60 -0.39 20.82
N TYR A 195 -12.78 0.20 21.67
CA TYR A 195 -11.46 -0.32 22.02
C TYR A 195 -11.46 -0.68 23.49
N THR A 196 -11.09 -1.92 23.82
CA THR A 196 -10.87 -2.32 25.20
C THR A 196 -9.45 -1.92 25.62
N ASN A 197 -9.33 -1.16 26.70
CA ASN A 197 -8.04 -0.86 27.30
C ASN A 197 -7.62 -2.10 28.10
N THR A 198 -6.83 -2.98 27.54
CA THR A 198 -6.15 -4.02 28.32
C THR A 198 -4.89 -3.39 28.90
N ASP A 199 -5.04 -2.72 30.03
CA ASP A 199 -3.96 -2.15 30.84
C ASP A 199 -3.04 -3.19 31.50
N ARG A 200 -2.82 -4.33 30.83
CA ARG A 200 -1.90 -5.35 31.30
C ARG A 200 -1.24 -6.07 30.12
N MET A 201 -0.34 -5.37 29.45
CA MET A 201 0.90 -5.94 28.93
C MET A 201 1.78 -4.82 28.38
N SER A 202 2.74 -4.42 29.17
CA SER A 202 3.95 -3.76 28.72
C SER A 202 4.62 -4.67 27.70
N SER A 203 4.57 -4.32 26.44
CA SER A 203 5.50 -4.72 25.38
C SER A 203 4.96 -5.19 24.03
N LEU A 204 3.65 -5.18 23.70
CA LEU A 204 3.22 -5.37 22.31
C LEU A 204 1.89 -4.63 22.03
N PRO A 205 1.76 -3.87 20.92
CA PRO A 205 0.55 -3.09 20.62
C PRO A 205 -0.49 -3.93 19.88
N TYR A 206 -0.89 -5.07 20.40
CA TYR A 206 -2.08 -5.75 19.89
C TYR A 206 -3.31 -5.23 20.63
N ARG A 207 -4.00 -4.28 20.02
CA ARG A 207 -5.31 -3.83 20.49
C ARG A 207 -6.36 -4.73 19.87
N ASN A 208 -7.11 -5.43 20.72
CA ASN A 208 -8.27 -6.18 20.28
C ASN A 208 -9.35 -5.20 19.83
N LEU A 209 -9.62 -5.14 18.53
CA LEU A 209 -10.73 -4.40 17.96
C LEU A 209 -12.00 -5.25 18.11
N HIS A 210 -12.94 -4.76 18.92
CA HIS A 210 -14.30 -5.32 18.94
C HIS A 210 -15.20 -4.44 18.07
N ILE A 211 -15.74 -5.00 17.00
CA ILE A 211 -16.75 -4.34 16.17
C ILE A 211 -18.10 -4.62 16.84
N PHE A 212 -18.67 -3.60 17.49
CA PHE A 212 -20.02 -3.67 18.04
C PHE A 212 -21.01 -3.10 17.01
N GLY A 213 -21.62 -3.99 16.25
CA GLY A 213 -22.86 -3.71 15.54
C GLY A 213 -22.78 -2.77 14.35
N VAL A 214 -23.26 -3.23 13.21
CA VAL A 214 -23.66 -2.37 12.09
C VAL A 214 -25.08 -1.90 12.39
N LYS A 215 -25.26 -0.63 12.72
CA LYS A 215 -26.60 -0.02 12.79
C LYS A 215 -26.94 0.53 11.42
N TRP A 216 -27.92 -0.08 10.75
CA TRP A 216 -28.58 0.48 9.59
C TRP A 216 -29.69 1.42 10.09
N LEU A 217 -29.61 2.70 9.76
CA LEU A 217 -30.75 3.60 9.84
C LEU A 217 -31.44 3.57 8.46
N PHE A 218 -32.65 3.02 8.45
CA PHE A 218 -33.57 3.12 7.30
C PHE A 218 -34.22 4.49 7.28
#